data_15e0e32604248046ad4b3a44574012dc
#
_entry.id   15e0e32604248046ad4b3a44574012dc
#
_cell.length_a   1.000
_cell.length_b   1.000
_cell.length_c   1.000
_cell.angle_alpha   90.00
_cell.angle_beta   90.00
_cell.angle_gamma   90.00
#
_symmetry.space_group_name_H-M   'P 1'
#
loop_
_entity.id
_entity.type
_entity.pdbx_description
1 polymer ?
#
loop_
_entity_poly.entity_id
_entity_poly.type
_entity_poly.pdbx_seq_one_letter_code
_entity_poly.pdbx_strand_id
1 'polypeptide(L)'
;MIRAFELKGERHDFDWSGNVPLTASGWLLLRAWNEHADPGVLDIYPYATTSPIYLESPTPAPAASDDARYFVTWLDRVIDAASKRDDYNTADERADTLRYLREARQRYVDLGEATQTSGSGQQ
;
A
#
# COMPACT_ATOMS: atom_id res chain seq x y z
N MET A 1 -10.90 6.38 0.58
CA MET A 1 -12.08 5.52 0.30
C MET A 1 -13.08 6.34 -0.51
N ILE A 2 -13.55 5.82 -1.66
CA ILE A 2 -14.47 6.55 -2.55
C ILE A 2 -15.90 6.44 -2.04
N ARG A 3 -16.34 5.25 -1.67
CA ARG A 3 -17.70 5.00 -1.18
C ARG A 3 -17.74 3.76 -0.28
N ALA A 4 -18.60 3.79 0.72
CA ALA A 4 -18.88 2.64 1.60
C ALA A 4 -20.39 2.41 1.68
N PHE A 5 -20.78 1.16 1.81
CA PHE A 5 -22.16 0.73 1.98
C PHE A 5 -22.23 -0.20 3.20
N GLU A 6 -23.23 0.03 4.03
CA GLU A 6 -23.52 -0.88 5.13
C GLU A 6 -24.56 -1.93 4.67
N LEU A 7 -24.19 -3.20 4.74
CA LEU A 7 -25.09 -4.30 4.43
C LEU A 7 -25.79 -4.72 5.73
N LYS A 8 -27.13 -4.63 5.75
CA LYS A 8 -27.95 -5.00 6.92
C LYS A 8 -28.75 -6.26 6.65
N GLY A 9 -28.84 -7.11 7.67
CA GLY A 9 -29.59 -8.37 7.62
C GLY A 9 -28.85 -9.48 6.89
N GLU A 10 -29.52 -10.60 6.64
CA GLU A 10 -28.99 -11.77 5.94
C GLU A 10 -28.93 -11.51 4.43
N ARG A 11 -27.97 -10.73 3.99
CA ARG A 11 -27.71 -10.50 2.57
C ARG A 11 -26.53 -11.35 2.11
N HIS A 12 -26.77 -12.20 1.12
CA HIS A 12 -25.76 -13.04 0.50
C HIS A 12 -25.13 -12.39 -0.76
N ASP A 13 -25.81 -11.39 -1.32
CA ASP A 13 -25.36 -10.66 -2.50
C ASP A 13 -25.69 -9.17 -2.39
N PHE A 14 -24.87 -8.37 -3.07
CA PHE A 14 -25.08 -6.93 -3.20
C PHE A 14 -24.65 -6.50 -4.60
N ASP A 15 -25.56 -5.92 -5.32
CA ASP A 15 -25.31 -5.33 -6.65
C ASP A 15 -25.38 -3.80 -6.56
N TRP A 16 -24.37 -3.15 -7.10
CA TRP A 16 -24.30 -1.71 -7.22
C TRP A 16 -23.71 -1.30 -8.56
N SER A 17 -24.36 -0.36 -9.21
CA SER A 17 -23.86 0.30 -10.41
C SER A 17 -23.80 1.82 -10.21
N GLY A 18 -22.81 2.45 -10.80
CA GLY A 18 -22.63 3.89 -10.69
C GLY A 18 -21.39 4.37 -11.43
N ASN A 19 -21.18 5.69 -11.38
CA ASN A 19 -20.03 6.33 -12.00
C ASN A 19 -19.05 6.80 -10.93
N VAL A 20 -17.77 6.54 -11.17
CA VAL A 20 -16.66 7.09 -10.39
C VAL A 20 -15.93 8.09 -11.28
N PRO A 21 -15.86 9.38 -10.89
CA PRO A 21 -15.13 10.36 -11.68
C PRO A 21 -13.63 10.01 -11.66
N LEU A 22 -13.04 9.89 -12.85
CA LEU A 22 -11.62 9.67 -13.02
C LEU A 22 -10.93 11.00 -13.34
N THR A 23 -10.26 11.57 -12.37
CA THR A 23 -9.53 12.85 -12.52
C THR A 23 -8.06 12.66 -12.87
N ALA A 24 -7.50 11.49 -12.57
CA ALA A 24 -6.12 11.10 -12.87
C ALA A 24 -6.03 9.58 -12.96
N SER A 25 -4.94 9.07 -13.51
CA SER A 25 -4.62 7.64 -13.46
C SER A 25 -4.59 7.15 -12.00
N GLY A 26 -4.95 5.89 -11.78
CA GLY A 26 -5.01 5.34 -10.43
C GLY A 26 -5.43 3.87 -10.44
N TRP A 27 -5.99 3.43 -9.33
CA TRP A 27 -6.51 2.08 -9.19
C TRP A 27 -7.74 2.05 -8.29
N LEU A 28 -8.58 1.06 -8.50
CA LEU A 28 -9.75 0.75 -7.67
C LEU A 28 -9.65 -0.68 -7.17
N LEU A 29 -10.19 -0.91 -5.99
CA LEU A 29 -10.52 -2.24 -5.51
C LEU A 29 -11.82 -2.22 -4.71
N LEU A 30 -12.49 -3.35 -4.64
CA LEU A 30 -13.60 -3.57 -3.76
C LEU A 30 -13.10 -4.28 -2.50
N ARG A 31 -13.58 -3.83 -1.35
CA ARG A 31 -13.33 -4.45 -0.04
C ARG A 31 -14.65 -4.72 0.65
N ALA A 32 -14.77 -5.90 1.23
CA ALA A 32 -15.86 -6.25 2.14
C ALA A 32 -15.25 -6.65 3.48
N TRP A 33 -15.81 -6.16 4.58
CA TRP A 33 -15.32 -6.50 5.91
C TRP A 33 -16.45 -6.41 6.94
N ASN A 34 -16.27 -7.09 8.06
CA ASN A 34 -17.08 -6.91 9.25
C ASN A 34 -16.16 -6.44 10.40
N GLU A 35 -16.67 -5.57 11.24
CA GLU A 35 -15.93 -5.06 12.41
C GLU A 35 -15.95 -6.04 13.60
N HIS A 36 -16.76 -7.08 13.52
CA HIS A 36 -16.93 -8.08 14.57
C HIS A 36 -16.47 -9.45 14.05
N ALA A 37 -15.83 -10.22 14.93
CA ALA A 37 -15.54 -11.61 14.65
C ALA A 37 -16.83 -12.39 14.43
N ASP A 38 -16.82 -13.30 13.48
CA ASP A 38 -17.96 -14.18 13.19
C ASP A 38 -17.57 -15.62 13.55
N PRO A 39 -18.25 -16.24 14.51
CA PRO A 39 -17.98 -17.62 14.91
C PRO A 39 -18.08 -18.63 13.75
N GLY A 40 -18.86 -18.31 12.70
CA GLY A 40 -18.96 -19.11 11.49
C GLY A 40 -17.68 -19.16 10.66
N VAL A 41 -16.75 -18.23 10.88
CA VAL A 41 -15.43 -18.15 10.22
C VAL A 41 -14.27 -18.21 11.22
N LEU A 42 -14.36 -19.08 12.20
CA LEU A 42 -13.30 -19.40 13.16
C LEU A 42 -12.83 -18.20 14.02
N ASP A 43 -13.76 -17.38 14.47
CA ASP A 43 -13.49 -16.18 15.29
C ASP A 43 -12.55 -15.15 14.66
N ILE A 44 -12.38 -15.19 13.34
CA ILE A 44 -11.63 -14.14 12.62
C ILE A 44 -12.58 -13.09 12.05
N TYR A 45 -12.08 -11.89 11.87
CA TYR A 45 -12.84 -10.83 11.21
C TYR A 45 -13.04 -11.16 9.73
N PRO A 46 -14.28 -11.31 9.24
CA PRO A 46 -14.52 -11.52 7.82
C PRO A 46 -13.96 -10.36 7.01
N TYR A 47 -13.11 -10.69 6.05
CA TYR A 47 -12.48 -9.73 5.17
C TYR A 47 -12.26 -10.33 3.79
N ALA A 48 -12.67 -9.59 2.78
CA ALA A 48 -12.42 -9.93 1.38
C ALA A 48 -12.03 -8.69 0.60
N THR A 49 -11.18 -8.87 -0.40
CA THR A 49 -10.80 -7.81 -1.35
C THR A 49 -10.61 -8.40 -2.74
N THR A 50 -10.94 -7.62 -3.75
CA THR A 50 -10.59 -7.95 -5.13
C THR A 50 -9.13 -7.62 -5.43
N SER A 51 -8.63 -8.11 -6.56
CA SER A 51 -7.44 -7.53 -7.17
C SER A 51 -7.70 -6.07 -7.57
N PRO A 52 -6.67 -5.22 -7.64
CA PRO A 52 -6.84 -3.85 -8.13
C PRO A 52 -7.18 -3.83 -9.61
N ILE A 53 -8.07 -2.91 -9.99
CA ILE A 53 -8.34 -2.54 -11.38
C ILE A 53 -7.60 -1.24 -11.62
N TYR A 54 -6.61 -1.26 -12.51
CA TYR A 54 -5.84 -0.08 -12.87
C TYR A 54 -6.62 0.77 -13.89
N LEU A 55 -6.63 2.07 -13.65
CA LEU A 55 -7.33 3.06 -14.45
C LEU A 55 -6.30 4.00 -15.06
N GLU A 56 -6.36 4.17 -16.37
CA GLU A 56 -5.50 5.08 -17.11
C GLU A 56 -6.26 6.34 -17.51
N SER A 57 -5.65 7.48 -17.32
CA SER A 57 -6.12 8.80 -17.71
C SER A 57 -4.99 9.56 -18.38
N PRO A 58 -5.29 10.50 -19.29
CA PRO A 58 -4.29 11.43 -19.80
C PRO A 58 -3.56 12.21 -18.70
N THR A 59 -4.23 12.42 -17.56
CA THR A 59 -3.61 13.00 -16.36
C THR A 59 -2.89 11.89 -15.58
N PRO A 60 -1.57 11.98 -15.38
CA PRO A 60 -0.82 11.02 -14.57
C PRO A 60 -1.38 10.89 -13.15
N ALA A 61 -1.09 9.78 -12.49
CA ALA A 61 -1.35 9.63 -11.07
C ALA A 61 -0.64 10.75 -10.29
N PRO A 62 -1.24 11.25 -9.19
CA PRO A 62 -0.53 12.16 -8.29
C PRO A 62 0.82 11.57 -7.92
N ALA A 63 1.82 12.44 -7.82
CA ALA A 63 3.19 12.04 -7.58
C ALA A 63 3.29 11.12 -6.35
N ALA A 64 3.87 9.94 -6.54
CA ALA A 64 4.12 8.97 -5.47
C ALA A 64 5.22 9.43 -4.47
N SER A 65 5.60 10.71 -4.49
CA SER A 65 6.65 11.27 -3.64
C SER A 65 6.33 11.15 -2.14
N ASP A 66 5.08 11.34 -1.76
CA ASP A 66 4.66 11.22 -0.36
C ASP A 66 4.63 9.76 0.09
N ASP A 67 4.19 8.86 -0.78
CA ASP A 67 4.22 7.43 -0.54
C ASP A 67 5.68 6.94 -0.46
N ALA A 68 6.54 7.38 -1.36
CA ALA A 68 7.97 7.05 -1.33
C ALA A 68 8.63 7.52 -0.03
N ARG A 69 8.33 8.74 0.43
CA ARG A 69 8.82 9.28 1.71
C ARG A 69 8.33 8.48 2.91
N TYR A 70 7.07 8.04 2.89
CA TYR A 70 6.53 7.15 3.91
C TYR A 70 7.35 5.86 4.00
N PHE A 71 7.63 5.19 2.87
CA PHE A 71 8.41 3.95 2.85
C PHE A 71 9.88 4.16 3.23
N VAL A 72 10.49 5.28 2.87
CA VAL A 72 11.84 5.65 3.37
C VAL A 72 11.84 5.72 4.89
N THR A 73 10.88 6.44 5.48
CA THR A 73 10.78 6.58 6.94
C THR A 73 10.51 5.25 7.62
N TRP A 74 9.68 4.40 7.01
CA TRP A 74 9.40 3.07 7.53
C TRP A 74 10.65 2.18 7.50
N LEU A 75 11.39 2.17 6.38
CA LEU A 75 12.63 1.41 6.25
C LEU A 75 13.73 1.91 7.18
N ASP A 76 13.82 3.20 7.47
CA ASP A 76 14.74 3.73 8.48
C ASP A 76 14.49 3.09 9.86
N ARG A 77 13.23 2.93 10.25
CA ARG A 77 12.85 2.25 11.51
C ARG A 77 13.19 0.76 11.49
N VAL A 78 12.97 0.10 10.35
CA VAL A 78 13.30 -1.34 10.20
C VAL A 78 14.80 -1.54 10.26
N ILE A 79 15.60 -0.68 9.59
CA ILE A 79 17.06 -0.73 9.61
C ILE A 79 17.58 -0.51 11.05
N ASP A 80 17.05 0.50 11.75
CA ASP A 80 17.41 0.76 13.14
C ASP A 80 17.11 -0.44 14.03
N ALA A 81 15.91 -1.01 13.94
CA ALA A 81 15.53 -2.21 14.68
C ALA A 81 16.43 -3.41 14.34
N ALA A 82 16.66 -3.68 13.04
CA ALA A 82 17.50 -4.77 12.59
C ALA A 82 18.97 -4.60 13.04
N SER A 83 19.48 -3.37 13.08
CA SER A 83 20.86 -3.09 13.49
C SER A 83 21.11 -3.36 14.98
N LYS A 84 20.07 -3.26 15.81
CA LYS A 84 20.14 -3.48 17.27
C LYS A 84 19.92 -4.93 17.67
N ARG A 85 19.53 -5.79 16.74
CA ARG A 85 19.36 -7.23 17.01
C ARG A 85 20.71 -7.90 17.18
N ASP A 86 20.77 -8.87 18.08
CA ASP A 86 21.93 -9.70 18.40
C ASP A 86 21.70 -11.21 18.13
N ASP A 87 20.50 -11.56 17.63
CA ASP A 87 20.05 -12.92 17.38
C ASP A 87 20.31 -13.41 15.93
N TYR A 88 21.24 -12.80 15.21
CA TYR A 88 21.71 -13.29 13.92
C TYR A 88 22.61 -14.52 14.09
N ASN A 89 22.45 -15.52 13.21
CA ASN A 89 23.26 -16.74 13.28
C ASN A 89 24.72 -16.46 12.92
N THR A 90 24.98 -15.50 12.02
CA THR A 90 26.32 -15.14 11.57
C THR A 90 26.47 -13.63 11.36
N ALA A 91 27.70 -13.15 11.36
CA ALA A 91 28.02 -11.77 11.02
C ALA A 91 27.65 -11.44 9.55
N ASP A 92 27.82 -12.41 8.67
CA ASP A 92 27.50 -12.25 7.23
C ASP A 92 25.98 -12.14 7.02
N GLU A 93 25.18 -12.96 7.71
CA GLU A 93 23.71 -12.84 7.68
C GLU A 93 23.25 -11.44 8.11
N ARG A 94 23.84 -10.92 9.19
CA ARG A 94 23.56 -9.56 9.65
C ARG A 94 23.93 -8.51 8.60
N ALA A 95 25.12 -8.63 8.02
CA ALA A 95 25.62 -7.69 7.02
C ALA A 95 24.74 -7.71 5.77
N ASP A 96 24.37 -8.88 5.28
CA ASP A 96 23.50 -9.06 4.11
C ASP A 96 22.09 -8.53 4.35
N THR A 97 21.50 -8.80 5.51
CA THR A 97 20.19 -8.26 5.88
C THR A 97 20.20 -6.73 5.87
N LEU A 98 21.18 -6.12 6.51
CA LEU A 98 21.28 -4.67 6.56
C LEU A 98 21.58 -4.05 5.19
N ARG A 99 22.37 -4.71 4.35
CA ARG A 99 22.62 -4.29 2.96
C ARG A 99 21.34 -4.30 2.16
N TYR A 100 20.58 -5.39 2.17
CA TYR A 100 19.30 -5.53 1.46
C TYR A 100 18.30 -4.44 1.86
N LEU A 101 18.16 -4.17 3.15
CA LEU A 101 17.26 -3.12 3.64
C LEU A 101 17.69 -1.72 3.18
N ARG A 102 18.99 -1.43 3.16
CA ARG A 102 19.52 -0.15 2.66
C ARG A 102 19.34 0.01 1.15
N GLU A 103 19.51 -1.05 0.39
CA GLU A 103 19.24 -1.06 -1.06
C GLU A 103 17.75 -0.81 -1.34
N ALA A 104 16.86 -1.45 -0.59
CA ALA A 104 15.41 -1.21 -0.69
C ALA A 104 15.08 0.26 -0.36
N ARG A 105 15.65 0.81 0.70
CA ARG A 105 15.49 2.22 1.07
C ARG A 105 15.93 3.16 -0.05
N GLN A 106 17.10 2.90 -0.65
CA GLN A 106 17.62 3.74 -1.73
C GLN A 106 16.68 3.76 -2.94
N ARG A 107 16.06 2.63 -3.29
CA ARG A 107 15.07 2.58 -4.38
C ARG A 107 13.87 3.51 -4.14
N TYR A 108 13.40 3.64 -2.90
CA TYR A 108 12.32 4.58 -2.58
C TYR A 108 12.79 6.03 -2.59
N VAL A 109 14.03 6.33 -2.22
CA VAL A 109 14.62 7.66 -2.39
C VAL A 109 14.64 8.04 -3.87
N ASP A 110 15.19 7.18 -4.72
CA ASP A 110 15.30 7.40 -6.16
C ASP A 110 13.91 7.57 -6.81
N LEU A 111 12.92 6.79 -6.38
CA LEU A 111 11.54 6.91 -6.84
C LEU A 111 10.92 8.26 -6.47
N GLY A 112 11.16 8.73 -5.25
CA GLY A 112 10.69 10.04 -4.80
C GLY A 112 11.31 11.20 -5.57
N GLU A 113 12.59 11.12 -5.90
CA GLU A 113 13.31 12.14 -6.68
C GLU A 113 12.86 12.16 -8.16
N ALA A 114 12.73 10.99 -8.78
CA ALA A 114 12.27 10.86 -10.16
C ALA A 114 10.88 11.49 -10.38
N THR A 115 10.01 11.37 -9.37
CA THR A 115 8.66 11.92 -9.43
C THR A 115 8.65 13.45 -9.34
N GLN A 116 9.57 14.05 -8.59
CA GLN A 116 9.70 15.52 -8.48
C GLN A 116 10.22 16.14 -9.77
N THR A 117 11.15 15.47 -10.45
CA THR A 117 11.74 15.96 -11.70
C THR A 117 10.72 15.98 -12.85
N SER A 118 9.80 14.99 -12.87
CA SER A 118 8.72 14.92 -13.88
C SER A 118 7.64 15.99 -13.69
N GLY A 119 7.44 16.50 -12.49
CA GLY A 119 6.47 17.55 -12.17
C GLY A 119 6.95 18.97 -12.47
N SER A 120 8.24 19.19 -12.59
CA SER A 120 8.84 20.52 -12.79
C SER A 120 8.99 20.93 -14.27
N GLY A 121 8.66 20.06 -15.20
CA GLY A 121 8.87 20.25 -16.65
C GLY A 121 7.67 20.81 -17.44
N GLN A 122 6.55 21.14 -16.78
CA GLN A 122 5.37 21.73 -17.42
C GLN A 122 5.04 23.09 -16.81
N GLN A 123 5.78 24.10 -17.21
CA GLN A 123 5.39 25.50 -17.17
C GLN A 123 5.57 26.11 -18.55
#